data_8bc2812a687f82e561a6464ecb7cf106
#
_entry.id   8bc2812a687f82e561a6464ecb7cf106
#
_cell.length_a   1.000
_cell.length_b   1.000
_cell.length_c   1.000
_cell.angle_alpha   90.00
_cell.angle_beta   90.00
_cell.angle_gamma   90.00
#
_symmetry.space_group_name_H-M   'P 1'
#
loop_
_entity.id
_entity.type
_entity.pdbx_description
1 polymer ?
#
loop_
_entity_poly.entity_id
_entity_poly.type
_entity_poly.pdbx_seq_one_letter_code
_entity_poly.pdbx_strand_id
1 'polypeptide(L)'
;MPVFNDDIQGTGIIALAGVLGALNISKEKLTDQKFLTFGAGTAGMGIAQMLYDEMVRQGADPEEAKEHFYLVDVQGLLFSDTPGLTPEQRKFTRKRSEFTNADELTDLLSVVKAVHPTVMIGTSKQPGAFTEDVVKEMAAHTARPIIFPISNPTKLIEAMPADLIKWTDGKVLTATGIPVEDVEYQGVKYNIGQANNALVYPGVGFGAIAAQSKVVNEKMLAAAAHALGGIVDPTQPGAAVLPPVAKLEEFTTKVSEVVAQSAIDQGLAGKGITDAQKAVADLKWEAKY
;
A
#
# COMPACT_ATOMS: atom_id res chain seq x y z
N MET A 1 -14.08 17.49 -16.14
CA MET A 1 -13.36 16.24 -16.42
C MET A 1 -12.82 15.70 -15.10
N PRO A 2 -13.01 14.42 -14.76
CA PRO A 2 -12.42 13.85 -13.56
C PRO A 2 -10.89 13.89 -13.67
N VAL A 3 -10.23 14.12 -12.52
CA VAL A 3 -8.76 14.18 -12.44
C VAL A 3 -8.32 13.17 -11.39
N PHE A 4 -7.24 12.46 -11.68
CA PHE A 4 -6.62 11.47 -10.83
C PHE A 4 -5.09 11.63 -10.92
N ASN A 5 -4.41 11.70 -9.79
CA ASN A 5 -2.96 11.79 -9.73
C ASN A 5 -2.37 10.41 -9.46
N ASP A 6 -1.79 9.78 -10.47
CA ASP A 6 -1.25 8.44 -10.36
C ASP A 6 -0.01 8.35 -9.46
N ASP A 7 0.86 9.35 -9.44
CA ASP A 7 2.07 9.34 -8.62
C ASP A 7 1.79 9.37 -7.11
N ILE A 8 0.68 9.99 -6.70
CA ILE A 8 0.29 10.11 -5.29
C ILE A 8 -0.83 9.11 -4.97
N GLN A 9 -1.96 9.24 -5.66
CA GLN A 9 -3.16 8.44 -5.39
C GLN A 9 -3.00 7.00 -5.88
N GLY A 10 -2.44 6.77 -7.08
CA GLY A 10 -2.17 5.43 -7.60
C GLY A 10 -1.19 4.66 -6.72
N THR A 11 -0.11 5.31 -6.29
CA THR A 11 0.86 4.71 -5.36
C THR A 11 0.22 4.40 -4.00
N GLY A 12 -0.64 5.28 -3.49
CA GLY A 12 -1.41 5.03 -2.27
C GLY A 12 -2.35 3.84 -2.38
N ILE A 13 -3.10 3.75 -3.49
CA ILE A 13 -4.06 2.66 -3.75
C ILE A 13 -3.33 1.31 -3.83
N ILE A 14 -2.22 1.23 -4.58
CA ILE A 14 -1.51 -0.03 -4.75
C ILE A 14 -0.86 -0.50 -3.44
N ALA A 15 -0.35 0.42 -2.62
CA ALA A 15 0.18 0.10 -1.30
C ALA A 15 -0.94 -0.39 -0.36
N LEU A 16 -2.09 0.30 -0.33
CA LEU A 16 -3.26 -0.15 0.43
C LEU A 16 -3.75 -1.53 -0.04
N ALA A 17 -3.85 -1.76 -1.35
CA ALA A 17 -4.25 -3.05 -1.90
C ALA A 17 -3.30 -4.18 -1.45
N GLY A 18 -1.99 -3.93 -1.50
CA GLY A 18 -0.98 -4.88 -1.03
C GLY A 18 -1.09 -5.17 0.47
N VAL A 19 -1.31 -4.14 1.30
CA VAL A 19 -1.53 -4.31 2.74
C VAL A 19 -2.81 -5.10 3.00
N LEU A 20 -3.93 -4.79 2.32
CA LEU A 20 -5.18 -5.55 2.45
C LEU A 20 -5.01 -7.02 2.02
N GLY A 21 -4.26 -7.28 0.93
CA GLY A 21 -3.91 -8.63 0.51
C GLY A 21 -3.07 -9.37 1.55
N ALA A 22 -2.09 -8.71 2.15
CA ALA A 22 -1.27 -9.25 3.23
C ALA A 22 -2.11 -9.57 4.47
N LEU A 23 -3.01 -8.65 4.88
CA LEU A 23 -3.91 -8.84 6.01
C LEU A 23 -4.95 -9.95 5.75
N ASN A 24 -5.37 -10.14 4.49
CA ASN A 24 -6.19 -11.28 4.13
C ASN A 24 -5.46 -12.62 4.34
N ILE A 25 -4.15 -12.66 4.15
CA ILE A 25 -3.30 -13.82 4.42
C ILE A 25 -3.06 -14.00 5.94
N SER A 26 -2.67 -12.93 6.66
CA SER A 26 -2.37 -12.99 8.11
C SER A 26 -3.62 -13.11 8.98
N LYS A 27 -4.80 -12.76 8.46
CA LYS A 27 -6.08 -12.67 9.19
C LYS A 27 -6.11 -11.61 10.29
N GLU A 28 -5.27 -10.62 10.18
CA GLU A 28 -5.21 -9.48 11.08
C GLU A 28 -6.07 -8.31 10.58
N LYS A 29 -6.37 -7.35 11.46
CA LYS A 29 -7.14 -6.16 11.10
C LYS A 29 -6.21 -5.01 10.74
N LEU A 30 -6.65 -4.16 9.80
CA LEU A 30 -5.92 -2.96 9.43
C LEU A 30 -5.77 -1.98 10.62
N THR A 31 -6.81 -1.86 11.43
CA THR A 31 -6.86 -0.97 12.59
C THR A 31 -5.90 -1.35 13.71
N ASP A 32 -5.40 -2.59 13.72
CA ASP A 32 -4.45 -3.07 14.74
C ASP A 32 -2.99 -2.88 14.28
N GLN A 33 -2.76 -2.42 13.03
CA GLN A 33 -1.42 -2.33 12.46
C GLN A 33 -0.70 -1.04 12.88
N LYS A 34 0.64 -1.14 13.03
CA LYS A 34 1.55 0.00 13.19
C LYS A 34 2.34 0.19 11.89
N PHE A 35 2.21 1.35 11.29
CA PHE A 35 2.77 1.67 9.98
C PHE A 35 4.04 2.51 10.12
N LEU A 36 5.15 2.00 9.59
CA LEU A 36 6.39 2.75 9.44
C LEU A 36 6.62 3.04 7.95
N THR A 37 6.65 4.32 7.59
CA THR A 37 7.02 4.79 6.26
C THR A 37 8.45 5.29 6.27
N PHE A 38 9.33 4.63 5.52
CA PHE A 38 10.72 5.02 5.34
C PHE A 38 10.90 5.79 4.04
N GLY A 39 11.09 7.10 4.14
CA GLY A 39 11.01 8.07 3.07
C GLY A 39 9.69 8.83 3.08
N ALA A 40 9.60 9.91 3.87
CA ALA A 40 8.39 10.72 4.04
C ALA A 40 8.21 11.79 2.94
N GLY A 41 8.62 11.47 1.71
CA GLY A 41 8.36 12.29 0.52
C GLY A 41 6.93 12.13 -0.01
N THR A 42 6.67 12.66 -1.20
CA THR A 42 5.33 12.69 -1.81
C THR A 42 4.66 11.30 -1.86
N ALA A 43 5.38 10.27 -2.30
CA ALA A 43 4.86 8.90 -2.39
C ALA A 43 4.56 8.33 -0.99
N GLY A 44 5.52 8.45 -0.06
CA GLY A 44 5.35 7.95 1.32
C GLY A 44 4.19 8.60 2.04
N MET A 45 3.99 9.91 1.84
CA MET A 45 2.86 10.64 2.42
C MET A 45 1.53 10.25 1.78
N GLY A 46 1.49 10.03 0.47
CA GLY A 46 0.30 9.53 -0.23
C GLY A 46 -0.14 8.15 0.29
N ILE A 47 0.83 7.27 0.56
CA ILE A 47 0.58 5.95 1.16
C ILE A 47 0.05 6.08 2.60
N ALA A 48 0.74 6.86 3.44
CA ALA A 48 0.32 7.06 4.83
C ALA A 48 -1.10 7.63 4.91
N GLN A 49 -1.42 8.61 4.06
CA GLN A 49 -2.75 9.20 3.99
C GLN A 49 -3.81 8.17 3.58
N MET A 50 -3.54 7.35 2.56
CA MET A 50 -4.50 6.36 2.06
C MET A 50 -4.78 5.26 3.10
N LEU A 51 -3.74 4.78 3.81
CA LEU A 51 -3.87 3.81 4.90
C LEU A 51 -4.65 4.40 6.08
N TYR A 52 -4.36 5.64 6.45
CA TYR A 52 -5.08 6.35 7.50
C TYR A 52 -6.57 6.52 7.17
N ASP A 53 -6.88 6.98 5.96
CA ASP A 53 -8.27 7.18 5.53
C ASP A 53 -9.05 5.86 5.53
N GLU A 54 -8.37 4.75 5.20
CA GLU A 54 -8.96 3.42 5.27
C GLU A 54 -9.18 2.96 6.72
N MET A 55 -8.23 3.19 7.65
CA MET A 55 -8.44 2.89 9.07
C MET A 55 -9.68 3.62 9.62
N VAL A 56 -9.80 4.92 9.31
CA VAL A 56 -10.96 5.73 9.73
C VAL A 56 -12.25 5.19 9.07
N ARG A 57 -12.20 4.79 7.80
CA ARG A 57 -13.35 4.19 7.10
C ARG A 57 -13.79 2.88 7.74
N GLN A 58 -12.85 2.11 8.29
CA GLN A 58 -13.12 0.88 9.04
C GLN A 58 -13.54 1.12 10.49
N GLY A 59 -13.69 2.39 10.91
CA GLY A 59 -14.26 2.77 12.19
C GLY A 59 -13.25 3.15 13.28
N ALA A 60 -11.96 3.29 12.95
CA ALA A 60 -10.99 3.84 13.90
C ALA A 60 -11.31 5.32 14.19
N ASP A 61 -11.09 5.74 15.43
CA ASP A 61 -11.13 7.17 15.77
C ASP A 61 -10.04 7.93 15.00
N PRO A 62 -10.35 9.09 14.39
CA PRO A 62 -9.38 9.81 13.56
C PRO A 62 -8.12 10.26 14.30
N GLU A 63 -8.22 10.62 15.57
CA GLU A 63 -7.04 11.04 16.35
C GLU A 63 -6.22 9.84 16.79
N GLU A 64 -6.86 8.75 17.25
CA GLU A 64 -6.19 7.50 17.60
C GLU A 64 -5.51 6.86 16.37
N ALA A 65 -6.17 6.89 15.20
CA ALA A 65 -5.61 6.33 13.96
C ALA A 65 -4.26 6.98 13.59
N LYS A 66 -4.05 8.28 13.85
CA LYS A 66 -2.77 8.95 13.58
C LYS A 66 -1.63 8.36 14.42
N GLU A 67 -1.92 7.85 15.60
CA GLU A 67 -0.93 7.31 16.52
C GLU A 67 -0.33 5.98 16.03
N HIS A 68 -0.93 5.38 15.00
CA HIS A 68 -0.44 4.18 14.35
C HIS A 68 0.65 4.44 13.29
N PHE A 69 0.93 5.73 12.96
CA PHE A 69 1.85 6.09 11.88
C PHE A 69 3.17 6.66 12.41
N TYR A 70 4.27 6.20 11.82
CA TYR A 70 5.64 6.58 12.13
C TYR A 70 6.35 6.90 10.82
N LEU A 71 6.77 8.15 10.67
CA LEU A 71 7.47 8.63 9.48
C LEU A 71 8.96 8.73 9.77
N VAL A 72 9.77 8.05 8.98
CA VAL A 72 11.24 8.12 9.06
C VAL A 72 11.78 8.72 7.77
N ASP A 73 12.59 9.77 7.90
CA ASP A 73 13.26 10.43 6.78
C ASP A 73 14.73 10.71 7.16
N VAL A 74 15.41 11.56 6.42
CA VAL A 74 16.84 11.90 6.63
C VAL A 74 17.16 12.39 8.05
N GLN A 75 16.16 12.89 8.78
CA GLN A 75 16.30 13.34 10.17
C GLN A 75 16.06 12.23 11.21
N GLY A 76 15.80 10.99 10.78
CA GLY A 76 15.28 9.92 11.63
C GLY A 76 13.76 9.96 11.76
N LEU A 77 13.22 9.59 12.93
CA LEU A 77 11.77 9.69 13.21
C LEU A 77 11.33 11.15 13.20
N LEU A 78 10.29 11.45 12.44
CA LEU A 78 9.76 12.81 12.35
C LEU A 78 8.92 13.15 13.59
N PHE A 79 9.37 14.13 14.35
CA PHE A 79 8.67 14.67 15.50
C PHE A 79 7.93 15.96 15.17
N SER A 80 6.97 16.35 16.01
CA SER A 80 6.18 17.56 15.82
C SER A 80 6.99 18.87 15.85
N ASP A 81 8.16 18.84 16.48
CA ASP A 81 9.15 19.93 16.55
C ASP A 81 10.23 19.88 15.46
N THR A 82 10.22 18.85 14.59
CA THR A 82 11.17 18.77 13.46
C THR A 82 10.97 19.97 12.53
N PRO A 83 12.05 20.73 12.22
CA PRO A 83 11.93 21.89 11.34
C PRO A 83 11.67 21.50 9.88
N GLY A 84 11.02 22.39 9.13
CA GLY A 84 10.85 22.25 7.67
C GLY A 84 9.82 21.23 7.21
N LEU A 85 9.00 20.67 8.11
CA LEU A 85 7.97 19.70 7.74
C LEU A 85 6.84 20.33 6.92
N THR A 86 6.38 19.59 5.92
CA THR A 86 5.17 19.91 5.16
C THR A 86 3.90 19.74 6.01
N PRO A 87 2.76 20.34 5.64
CA PRO A 87 1.48 20.12 6.34
C PRO A 87 1.09 18.63 6.38
N GLU A 88 1.35 17.88 5.32
CA GLU A 88 1.04 16.45 5.21
C GLU A 88 1.88 15.64 6.20
N GLN A 89 3.17 15.91 6.31
CA GLN A 89 4.06 15.27 7.27
C GLN A 89 3.64 15.57 8.71
N ARG A 90 3.28 16.84 9.02
CA ARG A 90 2.84 17.26 10.37
C ARG A 90 1.67 16.46 10.90
N LYS A 91 0.80 15.98 10.01
CA LYS A 91 -0.37 15.17 10.38
C LYS A 91 0.02 13.87 11.12
N PHE A 92 1.15 13.28 10.78
CA PHE A 92 1.59 11.97 11.27
C PHE A 92 2.87 12.01 12.11
N THR A 93 3.30 13.20 12.54
CA THR A 93 4.46 13.34 13.44
C THR A 93 4.14 12.83 14.83
N ARG A 94 5.18 12.37 15.53
CA ARG A 94 5.10 11.93 16.93
C ARG A 94 5.60 13.02 17.88
N LYS A 95 5.24 12.91 19.14
CA LYS A 95 5.78 13.81 20.18
C LYS A 95 7.02 13.16 20.79
N ARG A 96 8.09 13.94 21.04
CA ARG A 96 9.28 13.43 21.72
C ARG A 96 8.98 12.81 23.07
N SER A 97 7.99 13.35 23.78
CA SER A 97 7.55 12.85 25.09
C SER A 97 6.99 11.42 25.09
N GLU A 98 6.70 10.86 23.93
CA GLU A 98 6.25 9.47 23.78
C GLU A 98 7.39 8.47 23.86
N PHE A 99 8.65 8.94 23.76
CA PHE A 99 9.85 8.10 23.71
C PHE A 99 10.84 8.54 24.77
N THR A 100 11.35 7.59 25.54
CA THR A 100 12.40 7.85 26.55
C THR A 100 13.76 8.15 25.93
N ASN A 101 13.97 7.75 24.67
CA ASN A 101 15.21 7.87 23.90
C ASN A 101 15.00 8.64 22.58
N ALA A 102 14.11 9.63 22.58
CA ALA A 102 13.72 10.37 21.37
C ALA A 102 14.92 10.92 20.55
N ASP A 103 16.00 11.33 21.21
CA ASP A 103 17.20 11.87 20.55
C ASP A 103 18.07 10.80 19.88
N GLU A 104 17.84 9.52 20.18
CA GLU A 104 18.53 8.37 19.57
C GLU A 104 17.80 7.82 18.34
N LEU A 105 16.56 8.25 18.07
CA LEU A 105 15.73 7.76 16.96
C LEU A 105 16.09 8.43 15.63
N THR A 106 17.39 8.37 15.28
CA THR A 106 18.00 9.05 14.14
C THR A 106 18.19 8.15 12.91
N ASP A 107 18.01 6.85 13.05
CA ASP A 107 18.12 5.86 11.98
C ASP A 107 16.98 4.84 12.02
N LEU A 108 16.82 4.06 10.94
CA LEU A 108 15.72 3.12 10.78
C LEU A 108 15.73 2.03 11.86
N LEU A 109 16.91 1.48 12.23
CA LEU A 109 16.99 0.39 13.20
C LEU A 109 16.59 0.86 14.60
N SER A 110 17.05 2.03 15.03
CA SER A 110 16.68 2.60 16.32
C SER A 110 15.18 2.84 16.43
N VAL A 111 14.55 3.32 15.33
CA VAL A 111 13.11 3.53 15.27
C VAL A 111 12.34 2.19 15.30
N VAL A 112 12.77 1.19 14.51
CA VAL A 112 12.12 -0.13 14.50
C VAL A 112 12.16 -0.78 15.89
N LYS A 113 13.28 -0.66 16.62
CA LYS A 113 13.42 -1.13 18.01
C LYS A 113 12.48 -0.44 19.00
N ALA A 114 12.26 0.86 18.81
CA ALA A 114 11.40 1.64 19.71
C ALA A 114 9.90 1.46 19.43
N VAL A 115 9.55 1.26 18.15
CA VAL A 115 8.15 1.29 17.67
C VAL A 115 7.55 -0.11 17.55
N HIS A 116 8.36 -1.11 17.15
CA HIS A 116 7.92 -2.44 16.75
C HIS A 116 6.79 -2.37 15.70
N PRO A 117 7.08 -1.85 14.48
CA PRO A 117 6.07 -1.72 13.43
C PRO A 117 5.64 -3.10 12.93
N THR A 118 4.39 -3.21 12.49
CA THR A 118 3.85 -4.43 11.87
C THR A 118 3.84 -4.33 10.35
N VAL A 119 3.83 -3.10 9.83
CA VAL A 119 3.90 -2.77 8.40
C VAL A 119 5.03 -1.77 8.18
N MET A 120 5.98 -2.08 7.31
CA MET A 120 7.08 -1.20 6.93
C MET A 120 7.09 -1.00 5.41
N ILE A 121 7.02 0.25 4.96
CA ILE A 121 6.97 0.61 3.53
C ILE A 121 8.14 1.54 3.20
N GLY A 122 8.96 1.15 2.21
CA GLY A 122 10.11 1.88 1.74
C GLY A 122 9.81 2.68 0.48
N THR A 123 9.99 3.99 0.57
CA THR A 123 9.92 4.96 -0.54
C THR A 123 11.11 5.91 -0.52
N SER A 124 12.19 5.48 0.14
CA SER A 124 13.35 6.32 0.48
C SER A 124 14.34 6.49 -0.65
N LYS A 125 14.32 5.60 -1.64
CA LYS A 125 15.35 5.47 -2.68
C LYS A 125 16.76 5.21 -2.11
N GLN A 126 16.85 4.62 -0.91
CA GLN A 126 18.11 4.22 -0.27
C GLN A 126 18.32 2.71 -0.43
N PRO A 127 19.21 2.28 -1.34
CA PRO A 127 19.43 0.86 -1.62
C PRO A 127 19.89 0.10 -0.38
N GLY A 128 19.25 -1.06 -0.11
CA GLY A 128 19.66 -1.93 0.99
C GLY A 128 19.40 -1.38 2.39
N ALA A 129 18.61 -0.31 2.53
CA ALA A 129 18.30 0.28 3.83
C ALA A 129 17.52 -0.65 4.77
N PHE A 130 16.73 -1.59 4.22
CA PHE A 130 16.12 -2.64 5.01
C PHE A 130 17.13 -3.76 5.23
N THR A 131 18.07 -3.51 6.15
CA THR A 131 19.12 -4.47 6.49
C THR A 131 18.58 -5.71 7.20
N GLU A 132 19.40 -6.76 7.29
CA GLU A 132 19.06 -7.97 8.03
C GLU A 132 18.68 -7.68 9.49
N ASP A 133 19.38 -6.78 10.16
CA ASP A 133 19.12 -6.40 11.55
C ASP A 133 17.76 -5.70 11.69
N VAL A 134 17.43 -4.78 10.78
CA VAL A 134 16.13 -4.08 10.75
C VAL A 134 14.98 -5.08 10.57
N VAL A 135 15.12 -5.99 9.61
CA VAL A 135 14.07 -6.98 9.28
C VAL A 135 13.92 -8.02 10.37
N LYS A 136 15.01 -8.51 10.94
CA LYS A 136 14.98 -9.47 12.06
C LYS A 136 14.38 -8.85 13.32
N GLU A 137 14.70 -7.59 13.62
CA GLU A 137 14.11 -6.87 14.75
C GLU A 137 12.59 -6.78 14.60
N MET A 138 12.11 -6.37 13.42
CA MET A 138 10.67 -6.34 13.14
C MET A 138 10.03 -7.74 13.28
N ALA A 139 10.65 -8.78 12.72
CA ALA A 139 10.16 -10.16 12.76
C ALA A 139 10.18 -10.78 14.16
N ALA A 140 11.01 -10.27 15.08
CA ALA A 140 11.02 -10.71 16.47
C ALA A 140 9.76 -10.30 17.24
N HIS A 141 9.09 -9.23 16.81
CA HIS A 141 7.91 -8.64 17.45
C HIS A 141 6.62 -8.82 16.65
N THR A 142 6.69 -9.34 15.42
CA THR A 142 5.54 -9.47 14.50
C THR A 142 5.54 -10.87 13.87
N ALA A 143 4.45 -11.61 14.07
CA ALA A 143 4.34 -12.99 13.58
C ALA A 143 4.39 -13.08 12.04
N ARG A 144 3.76 -12.14 11.35
CA ARG A 144 3.70 -12.02 9.89
C ARG A 144 4.03 -10.59 9.48
N PRO A 145 5.33 -10.18 9.50
CA PRO A 145 5.71 -8.82 9.15
C PRO A 145 5.36 -8.49 7.70
N ILE A 146 4.75 -7.33 7.48
CA ILE A 146 4.44 -6.80 6.14
C ILE A 146 5.53 -5.80 5.78
N ILE A 147 6.36 -6.12 4.76
CA ILE A 147 7.51 -5.30 4.38
C ILE A 147 7.48 -5.07 2.87
N PHE A 148 7.27 -3.82 2.47
CA PHE A 148 7.18 -3.41 1.06
C PHE A 148 8.32 -2.48 0.66
N PRO A 149 9.44 -2.98 0.11
CA PRO A 149 10.47 -2.17 -0.51
C PRO A 149 10.00 -1.75 -1.91
N ILE A 150 9.37 -0.57 -2.02
CA ILE A 150 8.72 -0.16 -3.27
C ILE A 150 9.46 0.94 -4.03
N SER A 151 10.66 1.34 -3.58
CA SER A 151 11.50 2.23 -4.37
C SER A 151 11.90 1.60 -5.71
N ASN A 152 11.90 2.40 -6.77
CA ASN A 152 12.31 2.02 -8.11
C ASN A 152 13.25 3.08 -8.73
N PRO A 153 14.06 2.75 -9.72
CA PRO A 153 14.33 1.41 -10.30
C PRO A 153 15.12 0.46 -9.38
N THR A 154 15.42 -0.74 -9.84
CA THR A 154 16.08 -1.83 -9.08
C THR A 154 17.30 -1.38 -8.25
N LYS A 155 18.10 -0.46 -8.77
CA LYS A 155 19.28 0.07 -8.04
C LYS A 155 18.94 0.91 -6.80
N LEU A 156 17.67 1.21 -6.55
CA LEU A 156 17.20 2.05 -5.44
C LEU A 156 16.32 1.29 -4.44
N ILE A 157 16.12 -0.03 -4.65
CA ILE A 157 15.25 -0.83 -3.77
C ILE A 157 15.86 -0.99 -2.37
N GLU A 158 15.04 -0.89 -1.35
CA GLU A 158 15.47 -0.98 0.04
C GLU A 158 15.92 -2.39 0.46
N ALA A 159 15.32 -3.44 -0.11
CA ALA A 159 15.76 -4.84 0.06
C ALA A 159 15.21 -5.72 -1.07
N MET A 160 15.88 -6.83 -1.36
CA MET A 160 15.37 -7.84 -2.27
C MET A 160 14.43 -8.81 -1.54
N PRO A 161 13.32 -9.27 -2.17
CA PRO A 161 12.39 -10.22 -1.56
C PRO A 161 13.04 -11.51 -1.08
N ALA A 162 14.04 -12.02 -1.80
CA ALA A 162 14.76 -13.21 -1.41
C ALA A 162 15.45 -13.08 -0.05
N ASP A 163 16.01 -11.90 0.22
CA ASP A 163 16.64 -11.59 1.51
C ASP A 163 15.58 -11.47 2.61
N LEU A 164 14.49 -10.75 2.35
CA LEU A 164 13.38 -10.60 3.30
C LEU A 164 12.79 -11.95 3.71
N ILE A 165 12.54 -12.84 2.74
CA ILE A 165 12.02 -14.18 2.98
C ILE A 165 13.00 -15.00 3.84
N LYS A 166 14.29 -14.96 3.50
CA LYS A 166 15.35 -15.66 4.23
C LYS A 166 15.49 -15.14 5.67
N TRP A 167 15.56 -13.83 5.87
CA TRP A 167 15.77 -13.21 7.18
C TRP A 167 14.59 -13.35 8.13
N THR A 168 13.39 -13.59 7.58
CA THR A 168 12.15 -13.81 8.36
C THR A 168 11.72 -15.27 8.44
N ASP A 169 12.55 -16.21 7.97
CA ASP A 169 12.22 -17.63 7.90
C ASP A 169 10.87 -17.89 7.19
N GLY A 170 10.67 -17.22 6.04
CA GLY A 170 9.47 -17.34 5.22
C GLY A 170 8.21 -16.66 5.77
N LYS A 171 8.31 -15.88 6.85
CA LYS A 171 7.13 -15.27 7.49
C LYS A 171 6.70 -13.96 6.86
N VAL A 172 7.60 -13.26 6.17
CA VAL A 172 7.30 -11.95 5.57
C VAL A 172 6.18 -12.03 4.54
N LEU A 173 5.35 -11.00 4.51
CA LEU A 173 4.41 -10.70 3.44
C LEU A 173 4.96 -9.50 2.69
N THR A 174 5.32 -9.67 1.41
CA THR A 174 6.07 -8.67 0.67
C THR A 174 5.54 -8.43 -0.74
N ALA A 175 5.67 -7.19 -1.20
CA ALA A 175 5.55 -6.76 -2.58
C ALA A 175 6.66 -5.76 -2.88
N THR A 176 7.06 -5.62 -4.14
CA THR A 176 8.14 -4.73 -4.55
C THR A 176 7.72 -3.73 -5.62
N GLY A 177 8.39 -2.57 -5.68
CA GLY A 177 8.17 -1.59 -6.76
C GLY A 177 8.76 -2.01 -8.11
N ILE A 178 9.58 -3.07 -8.15
CA ILE A 178 10.27 -3.58 -9.34
C ILE A 178 9.78 -4.99 -9.70
N PRO A 179 9.86 -5.41 -10.97
CA PRO A 179 9.64 -6.80 -11.31
C PRO A 179 10.77 -7.68 -10.78
N VAL A 180 10.41 -8.78 -10.13
CA VAL A 180 11.34 -9.80 -9.63
C VAL A 180 10.77 -11.18 -9.90
N GLU A 181 11.64 -12.15 -10.00
CA GLU A 181 11.27 -13.56 -10.11
C GLU A 181 10.72 -14.09 -8.77
N ASP A 182 9.90 -15.14 -8.85
CA ASP A 182 9.43 -15.85 -7.66
C ASP A 182 10.63 -16.44 -6.89
N VAL A 183 10.49 -16.59 -5.58
CA VAL A 183 11.55 -17.05 -4.69
C VAL A 183 11.22 -18.43 -4.16
N GLU A 184 12.14 -19.37 -4.30
CA GLU A 184 12.05 -20.67 -3.65
C GLU A 184 12.81 -20.66 -2.31
N TYR A 185 12.13 -21.00 -1.23
CA TYR A 185 12.72 -21.07 0.09
C TYR A 185 12.08 -22.21 0.90
N GLN A 186 12.90 -23.12 1.43
CA GLN A 186 12.47 -24.29 2.24
C GLN A 186 11.34 -25.11 1.60
N GLY A 187 11.39 -25.31 0.28
CA GLY A 187 10.39 -26.09 -0.46
C GLY A 187 9.07 -25.36 -0.73
N VAL A 188 8.98 -24.08 -0.38
CA VAL A 188 7.84 -23.22 -0.72
C VAL A 188 8.25 -22.26 -1.83
N LYS A 189 7.40 -22.13 -2.84
CA LYS A 189 7.53 -21.11 -3.88
C LYS A 189 6.74 -19.87 -3.48
N TYR A 190 7.45 -18.78 -3.22
CA TYR A 190 6.87 -17.48 -2.89
C TYR A 190 6.66 -16.69 -4.19
N ASN A 191 5.42 -16.40 -4.51
CA ASN A 191 5.08 -15.52 -5.63
C ASN A 191 5.21 -14.07 -5.16
N ILE A 192 5.96 -13.26 -5.89
CA ILE A 192 6.24 -11.87 -5.50
C ILE A 192 5.36 -10.91 -6.28
N GLY A 193 4.45 -10.24 -5.59
CA GLY A 193 3.62 -9.19 -6.17
C GLY A 193 4.42 -7.94 -6.49
N GLN A 194 4.14 -7.33 -7.65
CA GLN A 194 4.70 -6.04 -7.99
C GLN A 194 3.72 -4.92 -7.59
N ALA A 195 4.14 -4.03 -6.70
CA ALA A 195 3.41 -2.81 -6.37
C ALA A 195 3.57 -1.77 -7.49
N ASN A 196 2.88 -2.02 -8.59
CA ASN A 196 2.92 -1.20 -9.80
C ASN A 196 1.56 -0.56 -10.04
N ASN A 197 1.54 0.77 -10.21
CA ASN A 197 0.31 1.53 -10.43
C ASN A 197 -0.47 1.05 -11.66
N ALA A 198 0.19 0.38 -12.63
CA ALA A 198 -0.47 -0.24 -13.78
C ALA A 198 -1.58 -1.22 -13.37
N LEU A 199 -1.52 -1.82 -12.19
CA LEU A 199 -2.59 -2.69 -11.68
C LEU A 199 -3.88 -1.93 -11.34
N VAL A 200 -3.82 -0.61 -11.19
CA VAL A 200 -4.91 0.21 -10.66
C VAL A 200 -5.39 1.27 -11.64
N TYR A 201 -4.47 2.11 -12.19
CA TYR A 201 -4.89 3.31 -12.91
C TYR A 201 -5.79 3.03 -14.13
N PRO A 202 -5.61 1.93 -14.91
CA PRO A 202 -6.51 1.68 -16.03
C PRO A 202 -7.93 1.41 -15.55
N GLY A 203 -8.08 0.61 -14.48
CA GLY A 203 -9.38 0.27 -13.91
C GLY A 203 -10.08 1.47 -13.27
N VAL A 204 -9.35 2.32 -12.56
CA VAL A 204 -9.90 3.55 -11.98
C VAL A 204 -10.39 4.50 -13.06
N GLY A 205 -9.56 4.75 -14.09
CA GLY A 205 -9.92 5.63 -15.19
C GLY A 205 -11.10 5.10 -16.00
N PHE A 206 -11.06 3.82 -16.37
CA PHE A 206 -12.10 3.20 -17.17
C PHE A 206 -13.43 3.13 -16.40
N GLY A 207 -13.41 2.78 -15.10
CA GLY A 207 -14.62 2.77 -14.26
C GLY A 207 -15.25 4.15 -14.09
N ALA A 208 -14.43 5.19 -13.89
CA ALA A 208 -14.91 6.57 -13.82
C ALA A 208 -15.55 7.04 -15.13
N ILE A 209 -14.97 6.67 -16.29
CA ILE A 209 -15.51 6.97 -17.62
C ILE A 209 -16.79 6.19 -17.86
N ALA A 210 -16.84 4.89 -17.57
CA ALA A 210 -18.02 4.05 -17.74
C ALA A 210 -19.20 4.56 -16.90
N ALA A 211 -18.94 4.99 -15.67
CA ALA A 211 -19.94 5.62 -14.82
C ALA A 211 -20.29 7.07 -15.26
N GLN A 212 -19.58 7.67 -16.22
CA GLN A 212 -19.68 9.08 -16.56
C GLN A 212 -19.54 9.99 -15.33
N SER A 213 -18.74 9.59 -14.36
CA SER A 213 -18.51 10.37 -13.14
C SER A 213 -17.72 11.64 -13.45
N LYS A 214 -18.12 12.74 -12.81
CA LYS A 214 -17.42 14.05 -12.95
C LYS A 214 -16.23 14.17 -11.99
N VAL A 215 -16.10 13.26 -11.02
CA VAL A 215 -15.06 13.24 -10.00
C VAL A 215 -14.53 11.82 -9.83
N VAL A 216 -13.29 11.71 -9.36
CA VAL A 216 -12.72 10.50 -8.76
C VAL A 216 -12.42 10.88 -7.31
N ASN A 217 -13.09 10.23 -6.36
CA ASN A 217 -12.95 10.55 -4.93
C ASN A 217 -12.37 9.36 -4.14
N GLU A 218 -12.03 9.62 -2.88
CA GLU A 218 -11.38 8.65 -2.00
C GLU A 218 -12.17 7.34 -1.83
N LYS A 219 -13.51 7.37 -1.86
CA LYS A 219 -14.34 6.15 -1.79
C LYS A 219 -14.19 5.28 -3.02
N MET A 220 -14.11 5.90 -4.20
CA MET A 220 -13.86 5.19 -5.45
C MET A 220 -12.46 4.57 -5.46
N LEU A 221 -11.45 5.30 -4.96
CA LEU A 221 -10.07 4.83 -4.86
C LEU A 221 -9.93 3.67 -3.86
N ALA A 222 -10.60 3.76 -2.72
CA ALA A 222 -10.64 2.67 -1.75
C ALA A 222 -11.32 1.42 -2.31
N ALA A 223 -12.43 1.57 -3.05
CA ALA A 223 -13.09 0.44 -3.72
C ALA A 223 -12.13 -0.29 -4.68
N ALA A 224 -11.31 0.46 -5.43
CA ALA A 224 -10.28 -0.12 -6.28
C ALA A 224 -9.24 -0.92 -5.48
N ALA A 225 -8.75 -0.38 -4.35
CA ALA A 225 -7.78 -1.05 -3.48
C ALA A 225 -8.35 -2.35 -2.89
N HIS A 226 -9.59 -2.32 -2.40
CA HIS A 226 -10.27 -3.51 -1.87
C HIS A 226 -10.49 -4.59 -2.94
N ALA A 227 -10.90 -4.18 -4.14
CA ALA A 227 -11.08 -5.14 -5.24
C ALA A 227 -9.77 -5.84 -5.58
N LEU A 228 -8.66 -5.11 -5.63
CA LEU A 228 -7.36 -5.64 -5.97
C LEU A 228 -6.78 -6.52 -4.85
N GLY A 229 -6.83 -6.07 -3.60
CA GLY A 229 -6.37 -6.84 -2.43
C GLY A 229 -7.20 -8.10 -2.16
N GLY A 230 -8.48 -8.10 -2.57
CA GLY A 230 -9.39 -9.25 -2.44
C GLY A 230 -9.20 -10.35 -3.50
N ILE A 231 -8.35 -10.13 -4.53
CA ILE A 231 -8.11 -11.13 -5.59
C ILE A 231 -7.18 -12.25 -5.11
N VAL A 232 -6.36 -11.97 -4.12
CA VAL A 232 -5.35 -12.91 -3.61
C VAL A 232 -6.00 -14.11 -2.95
N ASP A 233 -5.56 -15.33 -3.31
CA ASP A 233 -5.95 -16.55 -2.59
C ASP A 233 -5.09 -16.73 -1.34
N PRO A 234 -5.62 -16.50 -0.14
CA PRO A 234 -4.86 -16.55 1.10
C PRO A 234 -4.55 -17.98 1.57
N THR A 235 -5.08 -19.00 0.90
CA THR A 235 -4.93 -20.41 1.31
C THR A 235 -3.65 -21.05 0.76
N GLN A 236 -3.04 -20.44 -0.26
CA GLN A 236 -1.86 -20.97 -0.92
C GLN A 236 -0.59 -20.59 -0.15
N PRO A 237 0.28 -21.55 0.23
CA PRO A 237 1.60 -21.22 0.77
C PRO A 237 2.40 -20.39 -0.24
N GLY A 238 3.04 -19.32 0.23
CA GLY A 238 3.80 -18.41 -0.63
C GLY A 238 2.95 -17.53 -1.54
N ALA A 239 1.64 -17.38 -1.28
CA ALA A 239 0.77 -16.50 -2.05
C ALA A 239 1.30 -15.06 -2.10
N ALA A 240 1.26 -14.44 -3.28
CA ALA A 240 1.57 -13.03 -3.43
C ALA A 240 0.49 -12.16 -2.76
N VAL A 241 0.89 -11.02 -2.21
CA VAL A 241 -0.03 -10.04 -1.60
C VAL A 241 -0.73 -9.14 -2.63
N LEU A 242 -0.27 -9.19 -3.87
CA LEU A 242 -0.85 -8.50 -5.02
C LEU A 242 -0.89 -9.45 -6.22
N PRO A 243 -1.86 -9.30 -7.12
CA PRO A 243 -1.94 -10.14 -8.30
C PRO A 243 -0.77 -9.85 -9.28
N PRO A 244 -0.41 -10.83 -10.13
CA PRO A 244 0.65 -10.64 -11.11
C PRO A 244 0.22 -9.70 -12.24
N VAL A 245 1.12 -8.81 -12.68
CA VAL A 245 0.86 -7.85 -13.78
C VAL A 245 0.45 -8.55 -15.09
N ALA A 246 0.89 -9.79 -15.30
CA ALA A 246 0.52 -10.59 -16.48
C ALA A 246 -1.00 -10.81 -16.66
N LYS A 247 -1.79 -10.67 -15.58
CA LYS A 247 -3.26 -10.78 -15.61
C LYS A 247 -3.99 -9.43 -15.59
N LEU A 248 -3.30 -8.38 -16.00
CA LEU A 248 -3.79 -6.99 -15.91
C LEU A 248 -5.19 -6.80 -16.50
N GLU A 249 -5.51 -7.43 -17.63
CA GLU A 249 -6.83 -7.27 -18.28
C GLU A 249 -7.98 -7.76 -17.39
N GLU A 250 -7.80 -8.90 -16.72
CA GLU A 250 -8.78 -9.48 -15.79
C GLU A 250 -9.03 -8.52 -14.61
N PHE A 251 -7.97 -7.98 -14.02
CA PHE A 251 -8.08 -7.07 -12.88
C PHE A 251 -8.64 -5.70 -13.26
N THR A 252 -8.26 -5.18 -14.43
CA THR A 252 -8.77 -3.91 -14.93
C THR A 252 -10.29 -3.92 -15.01
N THR A 253 -10.89 -4.99 -15.54
CA THR A 253 -12.34 -5.11 -15.61
C THR A 253 -12.96 -5.08 -14.22
N LYS A 254 -12.47 -5.89 -13.28
CA LYS A 254 -13.00 -5.93 -11.91
C LYS A 254 -12.84 -4.60 -11.17
N VAL A 255 -11.69 -3.96 -11.27
CA VAL A 255 -11.45 -2.64 -10.69
C VAL A 255 -12.39 -1.61 -11.29
N SER A 256 -12.60 -1.63 -12.62
CA SER A 256 -13.52 -0.72 -13.31
C SER A 256 -14.95 -0.87 -12.81
N GLU A 257 -15.42 -2.09 -12.66
CA GLU A 257 -16.78 -2.37 -12.17
C GLU A 257 -17.01 -1.83 -10.76
N VAL A 258 -16.07 -2.05 -9.82
CA VAL A 258 -16.23 -1.56 -8.44
C VAL A 258 -16.10 -0.04 -8.33
N VAL A 259 -15.25 0.57 -9.15
CA VAL A 259 -15.14 2.03 -9.23
C VAL A 259 -16.40 2.66 -9.80
N ALA A 260 -16.96 2.08 -10.88
CA ALA A 260 -18.23 2.51 -11.44
C ALA A 260 -19.38 2.31 -10.45
N GLN A 261 -19.44 1.17 -9.75
CA GLN A 261 -20.43 0.90 -8.73
C GLN A 261 -20.34 1.91 -7.58
N SER A 262 -19.12 2.21 -7.11
CA SER A 262 -18.91 3.21 -6.08
C SER A 262 -19.41 4.60 -6.51
N ALA A 263 -19.26 4.96 -7.79
CA ALA A 263 -19.79 6.21 -8.31
C ALA A 263 -21.35 6.20 -8.34
N ILE A 264 -21.96 5.07 -8.71
CA ILE A 264 -23.42 4.88 -8.71
C ILE A 264 -23.97 5.02 -7.29
N ASP A 265 -23.39 4.29 -6.33
CA ASP A 265 -23.84 4.25 -4.93
C ASP A 265 -23.77 5.63 -4.25
N GLN A 266 -22.86 6.49 -4.71
CA GLN A 266 -22.70 7.86 -4.23
C GLN A 266 -23.54 8.89 -5.01
N GLY A 267 -24.29 8.49 -6.03
CA GLY A 267 -25.05 9.41 -6.87
C GLY A 267 -24.15 10.30 -7.77
N LEU A 268 -22.91 9.87 -8.02
CA LEU A 268 -21.93 10.59 -8.85
C LEU A 268 -21.95 10.15 -10.32
N ALA A 269 -22.66 9.07 -10.63
CA ALA A 269 -22.78 8.53 -11.97
C ALA A 269 -23.63 9.43 -12.89
N GLY A 270 -23.41 9.31 -14.19
CA GLY A 270 -24.19 9.99 -15.21
C GLY A 270 -25.65 9.56 -15.21
N LYS A 271 -26.54 10.41 -15.76
CA LYS A 271 -27.98 10.16 -15.81
C LYS A 271 -28.30 8.83 -16.51
N GLY A 272 -29.02 7.96 -15.83
CA GLY A 272 -29.47 6.67 -16.37
C GLY A 272 -28.48 5.52 -16.23
N ILE A 273 -27.29 5.77 -15.63
CA ILE A 273 -26.31 4.72 -15.34
C ILE A 273 -26.60 4.17 -13.93
N THR A 274 -27.12 2.93 -13.87
CA THR A 274 -27.54 2.26 -12.63
C THR A 274 -26.94 0.86 -12.48
N ASP A 275 -26.21 0.37 -13.48
CA ASP A 275 -25.59 -0.96 -13.53
C ASP A 275 -24.14 -0.79 -13.98
N ALA A 276 -23.22 -1.01 -13.05
CA ALA A 276 -21.79 -0.83 -13.26
C ALA A 276 -21.22 -1.86 -14.24
N GLN A 277 -21.63 -3.12 -14.14
CA GLN A 277 -21.13 -4.19 -15.00
C GLN A 277 -21.54 -3.93 -16.45
N LYS A 278 -22.82 -3.57 -16.65
CA LYS A 278 -23.31 -3.20 -17.98
C LYS A 278 -22.58 -1.97 -18.53
N ALA A 279 -22.41 -0.93 -17.75
CA ALA A 279 -21.72 0.30 -18.18
C ALA A 279 -20.27 0.03 -18.60
N VAL A 280 -19.56 -0.82 -17.86
CA VAL A 280 -18.18 -1.23 -18.19
C VAL A 280 -18.16 -2.10 -19.45
N ALA A 281 -19.06 -3.07 -19.56
CA ALA A 281 -19.16 -3.96 -20.72
C ALA A 281 -19.51 -3.20 -22.01
N ASP A 282 -20.48 -2.28 -21.96
CA ASP A 282 -20.91 -1.48 -23.11
C ASP A 282 -19.79 -0.52 -23.64
N LEU A 283 -18.88 -0.12 -22.75
CA LEU A 283 -17.77 0.77 -23.10
C LEU A 283 -16.51 0.00 -23.57
N LYS A 284 -16.39 -1.28 -23.22
CA LYS A 284 -15.24 -2.09 -23.58
C LYS A 284 -15.11 -2.21 -25.09
N TRP A 285 -13.99 -1.71 -25.63
CA TRP A 285 -13.70 -1.84 -27.05
C TRP A 285 -13.28 -3.26 -27.39
N GLU A 286 -13.84 -3.82 -28.46
CA GLU A 286 -13.45 -5.10 -29.02
C GLU A 286 -12.88 -4.89 -30.43
N ALA A 287 -11.73 -5.49 -30.71
CA ALA A 287 -11.17 -5.52 -32.05
C ALA A 287 -12.03 -6.43 -32.94
N LYS A 288 -12.88 -5.83 -33.78
CA LYS A 288 -13.65 -6.56 -34.79
C LYS A 288 -13.10 -6.16 -36.15
N TYR A 289 -12.58 -7.14 -36.89
CA TYR A 289 -12.08 -6.97 -38.26
C TYR A 289 -13.04 -7.66 -39.23
#